data_bbbeda52bd0d6f721e95020a6413cd88
#
_entry.id   bbbeda52bd0d6f721e95020a6413cd88
#
_cell.length_a   1.000
_cell.length_b   1.000
_cell.length_c   1.000
_cell.angle_alpha   90.00
_cell.angle_beta   90.00
_cell.angle_gamma   90.00
#
_symmetry.space_group_name_H-M   'P 1'
#
loop_
_entity.id
_entity.type
_entity.pdbx_description
1 polymer ?
#
loop_
_entity_poly.entity_id
_entity_poly.type
_entity_poly.pdbx_seq_one_letter_code
_entity_poly.pdbx_strand_id
1 'polypeptide(L)'
;MHKKPTVLGAQNALQVLSTVVQETPLQYNKRLSDALSASIFLKREDQQQVRSFKIRGAFNKINALDPKELEKGIVCASAGNHAQGFAFSCNQLRITGIVYMPIPTPNQKVEQVKMFGGSYVSIVLVGDTYDDSQQAALAHCKKDGLAFVHPFDDVDVIEGQATIAIELIEQAKKPLDY
;
A
#
# COMPACT_ATOMS: atom_id res chain seq x y z
N MET A 1 13.14 8.59 19.38
CA MET A 1 12.28 7.41 19.66
C MET A 1 11.52 7.08 18.40
N HIS A 2 11.65 5.85 17.88
CA HIS A 2 10.79 5.42 16.77
C HIS A 2 9.34 5.37 17.27
N LYS A 3 8.45 6.09 16.58
CA LYS A 3 7.01 6.01 16.82
C LYS A 3 6.57 4.56 16.58
N LYS A 4 5.80 3.98 17.50
CA LYS A 4 5.25 2.63 17.33
C LYS A 4 3.82 2.72 16.81
N PRO A 5 3.36 1.76 15.99
CA PRO A 5 1.97 1.72 15.58
C PRO A 5 1.04 1.49 16.78
N THR A 6 -0.15 2.07 16.72
CA THR A 6 -1.14 2.05 17.80
C THR A 6 -2.52 1.66 17.29
N VAL A 7 -3.37 1.17 18.18
CA VAL A 7 -4.79 0.92 17.84
C VAL A 7 -5.49 2.22 17.44
N LEU A 8 -5.22 3.32 18.16
CA LEU A 8 -5.79 4.63 17.83
C LEU A 8 -5.33 5.10 16.45
N GLY A 9 -4.06 4.88 16.08
CA GLY A 9 -3.55 5.20 14.75
C GLY A 9 -4.28 4.40 13.66
N ALA A 10 -4.52 3.10 13.88
CA ALA A 10 -5.30 2.27 12.96
C ALA A 10 -6.77 2.74 12.84
N GLN A 11 -7.39 3.16 13.95
CA GLN A 11 -8.75 3.73 13.94
C GLN A 11 -8.82 5.05 13.16
N ASN A 12 -7.83 5.94 13.33
CA ASN A 12 -7.71 7.16 12.56
C ASN A 12 -7.49 6.87 11.07
N ALA A 13 -6.63 5.90 10.75
CA ALA A 13 -6.41 5.44 9.39
C ALA A 13 -7.70 4.90 8.74
N LEU A 14 -8.54 4.18 9.49
CA LEU A 14 -9.83 3.69 8.97
C LEU A 14 -10.74 4.84 8.53
N GLN A 15 -10.78 5.95 9.28
CA GLN A 15 -11.53 7.14 8.90
C GLN A 15 -10.98 7.78 7.61
N VAL A 16 -9.66 7.93 7.49
CA VAL A 16 -8.99 8.45 6.30
C VAL A 16 -9.29 7.59 5.07
N LEU A 17 -9.29 6.27 5.25
CA LEU A 17 -9.47 5.30 4.18
C LEU A 17 -10.92 5.10 3.74
N SER A 18 -11.90 5.54 4.52
CA SER A 18 -13.34 5.28 4.31
C SER A 18 -13.89 5.69 2.94
N THR A 19 -13.27 6.68 2.29
CA THR A 19 -13.69 7.18 0.96
C THR A 19 -12.95 6.52 -0.21
N VAL A 20 -11.92 5.70 0.06
CA VAL A 20 -10.99 5.22 -0.96
C VAL A 20 -10.91 3.70 -0.99
N VAL A 21 -11.06 3.07 0.16
CA VAL A 21 -10.90 1.64 0.36
C VAL A 21 -12.28 1.00 0.55
N GLN A 22 -12.48 -0.14 -0.07
CA GLN A 22 -13.67 -0.96 0.16
C GLN A 22 -13.49 -1.77 1.44
N GLU A 23 -14.52 -1.83 2.27
CA GLU A 23 -14.62 -2.85 3.31
C GLU A 23 -14.84 -4.21 2.63
N THR A 24 -13.76 -4.96 2.44
CA THR A 24 -13.81 -6.24 1.75
C THR A 24 -14.45 -7.32 2.64
N PRO A 25 -15.17 -8.30 2.07
CA PRO A 25 -15.84 -9.32 2.87
C PRO A 25 -14.85 -10.31 3.50
N LEU A 26 -15.21 -10.78 4.70
CA LEU A 26 -14.62 -11.97 5.33
C LEU A 26 -15.41 -13.21 4.88
N GLN A 27 -14.92 -13.89 3.86
CA GLN A 27 -15.62 -14.97 3.16
C GLN A 27 -15.19 -16.35 3.65
N TYR A 28 -16.15 -17.18 4.08
CA TYR A 28 -15.90 -18.60 4.36
C TYR A 28 -15.48 -19.33 3.09
N ASN A 29 -14.40 -20.11 3.17
CA ASN A 29 -13.90 -20.91 2.07
C ASN A 29 -14.11 -22.41 2.33
N LYS A 30 -15.20 -22.95 1.80
CA LYS A 30 -15.58 -24.37 2.00
C LYS A 30 -14.47 -25.36 1.59
N ARG A 31 -13.86 -25.15 0.42
CA ARG A 31 -12.84 -26.06 -0.11
C ARG A 31 -11.61 -26.15 0.81
N LEU A 32 -11.10 -25.02 1.26
CA LEU A 32 -9.96 -25.01 2.20
C LEU A 32 -10.38 -25.57 3.56
N SER A 33 -11.57 -25.25 4.02
CA SER A 33 -12.08 -25.76 5.30
C SER A 33 -12.21 -27.27 5.32
N ASP A 34 -12.76 -27.86 4.26
CA ASP A 34 -12.86 -29.33 4.12
C ASP A 34 -11.47 -29.98 4.06
N ALA A 35 -10.54 -29.40 3.30
CA ALA A 35 -9.19 -29.94 3.13
C ALA A 35 -8.35 -29.89 4.42
N LEU A 36 -8.57 -28.87 5.26
CA LEU A 36 -7.77 -28.63 6.47
C LEU A 36 -8.51 -29.01 7.76
N SER A 37 -9.74 -29.52 7.68
CA SER A 37 -10.60 -29.83 8.83
C SER A 37 -10.73 -28.66 9.82
N ALA A 38 -10.84 -27.44 9.29
CA ALA A 38 -10.90 -26.18 10.03
C ALA A 38 -11.88 -25.20 9.38
N SER A 39 -12.34 -24.20 10.10
CA SER A 39 -13.15 -23.12 9.52
C SER A 39 -12.25 -22.04 8.94
N ILE A 40 -12.04 -22.04 7.63
CA ILE A 40 -11.15 -21.10 6.93
C ILE A 40 -11.97 -19.96 6.34
N PHE A 41 -11.56 -18.73 6.66
CA PHE A 41 -12.10 -17.51 6.10
C PHE A 41 -11.03 -16.75 5.34
N LEU A 42 -11.43 -16.09 4.26
CA LEU A 42 -10.57 -15.25 3.43
C LEU A 42 -11.03 -13.80 3.55
N LYS A 43 -10.15 -12.91 4.01
CA LYS A 43 -10.35 -11.47 3.88
C LYS A 43 -9.99 -11.08 2.46
N ARG A 44 -11.00 -10.68 1.69
CA ARG A 44 -10.92 -10.58 0.22
C ARG A 44 -10.27 -9.28 -0.26
N GLU A 45 -9.05 -8.99 0.18
CA GLU A 45 -8.30 -7.80 -0.23
C GLU A 45 -7.93 -7.79 -1.73
N ASP A 46 -8.08 -8.92 -2.42
CA ASP A 46 -8.04 -9.02 -3.88
C ASP A 46 -9.19 -8.26 -4.58
N GLN A 47 -10.25 -7.91 -3.86
CA GLN A 47 -11.38 -7.11 -4.36
C GLN A 47 -11.15 -5.60 -4.26
N GLN A 48 -10.08 -5.14 -3.64
CA GLN A 48 -9.70 -3.73 -3.68
C GLN A 48 -9.43 -3.27 -5.12
N GLN A 49 -9.56 -1.97 -5.40
CA GLN A 49 -9.34 -1.39 -6.74
C GLN A 49 -7.97 -1.76 -7.31
N VAL A 50 -6.93 -1.79 -6.48
CA VAL A 50 -5.58 -2.21 -6.86
C VAL A 50 -5.33 -3.71 -6.65
N ARG A 51 -6.37 -4.49 -6.37
CA ARG A 51 -6.34 -5.95 -6.16
C ARG A 51 -5.41 -6.41 -5.03
N SER A 52 -5.20 -5.56 -4.04
CA SER A 52 -4.40 -5.91 -2.86
C SER A 52 -4.63 -4.91 -1.72
N PHE A 53 -4.28 -5.33 -0.51
CA PHE A 53 -4.36 -4.50 0.69
C PHE A 53 -3.39 -3.30 0.71
N LYS A 54 -2.43 -3.26 -0.20
CA LYS A 54 -1.37 -2.22 -0.20
C LYS A 54 -1.89 -0.80 -0.39
N ILE A 55 -3.06 -0.64 -0.98
CA ILE A 55 -3.74 0.65 -1.09
C ILE A 55 -3.94 1.31 0.28
N ARG A 56 -4.25 0.54 1.32
CA ARG A 56 -4.53 1.02 2.67
C ARG A 56 -3.35 1.78 3.26
N GLY A 57 -2.19 1.13 3.34
CA GLY A 57 -0.99 1.74 3.91
C GLY A 57 -0.40 2.82 3.02
N ALA A 58 -0.39 2.63 1.71
CA ALA A 58 0.14 3.64 0.78
C ALA A 58 -0.68 4.94 0.86
N PHE A 59 -2.01 4.85 0.80
CA PHE A 59 -2.87 6.02 0.88
C PHE A 59 -2.78 6.71 2.24
N ASN A 60 -2.84 5.94 3.35
CA ASN A 60 -2.74 6.49 4.69
C ASN A 60 -1.43 7.27 4.89
N LYS A 61 -0.30 6.69 4.46
CA LYS A 61 1.02 7.36 4.53
C LYS A 61 1.05 8.64 3.73
N ILE A 62 0.63 8.62 2.47
CA ILE A 62 0.69 9.80 1.60
C ILE A 62 -0.22 10.91 2.13
N ASN A 63 -1.41 10.55 2.63
CA ASN A 63 -2.34 11.52 3.23
C ASN A 63 -1.81 12.14 4.53
N ALA A 64 -0.91 11.47 5.24
CA ALA A 64 -0.32 11.95 6.49
C ALA A 64 0.95 12.82 6.31
N LEU A 65 1.48 12.92 5.09
CA LEU A 65 2.65 13.76 4.80
C LEU A 65 2.32 15.26 4.90
N ASP A 66 3.32 16.04 5.33
CA ASP A 66 3.19 17.49 5.37
C ASP A 66 2.98 18.06 3.95
N PRO A 67 2.10 19.03 3.72
CA PRO A 67 1.91 19.67 2.43
C PRO A 67 3.20 20.12 1.74
N LYS A 68 4.19 20.59 2.50
CA LYS A 68 5.50 20.99 1.96
C LYS A 68 6.34 19.81 1.44
N GLU A 69 6.14 18.61 2.00
CA GLU A 69 6.75 17.39 1.49
C GLU A 69 6.05 16.97 0.19
N LEU A 70 4.72 17.04 0.16
CA LEU A 70 3.91 16.70 -1.01
C LEU A 70 4.17 17.62 -2.21
N GLU A 71 4.40 18.92 -1.98
CA GLU A 71 4.76 19.89 -3.03
C GLU A 71 6.05 19.53 -3.77
N LYS A 72 7.01 18.91 -3.09
CA LYS A 72 8.27 18.44 -3.70
C LYS A 72 8.10 17.16 -4.50
N GLY A 73 7.05 16.41 -4.22
CA GLY A 73 6.80 15.09 -4.78
C GLY A 73 7.27 13.96 -3.87
N ILE A 74 6.79 12.77 -4.16
CA ILE A 74 7.01 11.57 -3.37
C ILE A 74 7.57 10.43 -4.19
N VAL A 75 8.28 9.52 -3.55
CA VAL A 75 8.97 8.41 -4.22
C VAL A 75 8.67 7.09 -3.53
N CYS A 76 8.53 6.02 -4.29
CA CYS A 76 8.62 4.66 -3.76
C CYS A 76 9.51 3.77 -4.63
N ALA A 77 9.96 2.65 -4.06
CA ALA A 77 10.62 1.56 -4.80
C ALA A 77 9.78 0.29 -4.66
N SER A 78 9.22 -0.20 -5.76
CA SER A 78 8.45 -1.45 -5.78
C SER A 78 8.08 -1.83 -7.22
N ALA A 79 8.17 -3.12 -7.55
CA ALA A 79 7.66 -3.69 -8.81
C ALA A 79 6.37 -4.51 -8.60
N GLY A 80 5.64 -4.30 -7.50
CA GLY A 80 4.48 -5.11 -7.13
C GLY A 80 3.32 -4.29 -6.59
N ASN A 81 2.57 -4.90 -5.68
CA ASN A 81 1.33 -4.35 -5.12
C ASN A 81 1.50 -2.97 -4.45
N HIS A 82 2.66 -2.72 -3.83
CA HIS A 82 2.91 -1.41 -3.23
C HIS A 82 3.02 -0.30 -4.29
N ALA A 83 3.69 -0.57 -5.41
CA ALA A 83 3.75 0.38 -6.52
C ALA A 83 2.37 0.73 -7.07
N GLN A 84 1.47 -0.26 -7.17
CA GLN A 84 0.08 -0.03 -7.60
C GLN A 84 -0.72 0.79 -6.59
N GLY A 85 -0.60 0.46 -5.29
CA GLY A 85 -1.23 1.23 -4.22
C GLY A 85 -0.72 2.66 -4.13
N PHE A 86 0.59 2.86 -4.26
CA PHE A 86 1.23 4.18 -4.33
C PHE A 86 0.72 4.98 -5.54
N ALA A 87 0.75 4.39 -6.73
CA ALA A 87 0.34 5.05 -7.97
C ALA A 87 -1.15 5.46 -7.91
N PHE A 88 -2.01 4.58 -7.46
CA PHE A 88 -3.41 4.88 -7.25
C PHE A 88 -3.60 6.04 -6.26
N SER A 89 -2.87 6.04 -5.14
CA SER A 89 -2.95 7.09 -4.14
C SER A 89 -2.49 8.45 -4.68
N CYS A 90 -1.39 8.47 -5.45
CA CYS A 90 -0.93 9.67 -6.14
C CYS A 90 -2.02 10.27 -7.04
N ASN A 91 -2.67 9.42 -7.85
CA ASN A 91 -3.74 9.84 -8.74
C ASN A 91 -4.96 10.39 -7.99
N GLN A 92 -5.40 9.70 -6.93
CA GLN A 92 -6.56 10.13 -6.12
C GLN A 92 -6.29 11.47 -5.41
N LEU A 93 -5.09 11.66 -4.89
CA LEU A 93 -4.70 12.87 -4.15
C LEU A 93 -4.13 13.97 -5.07
N ARG A 94 -3.95 13.70 -6.36
CA ARG A 94 -3.35 14.60 -7.36
C ARG A 94 -1.93 15.04 -6.99
N ILE A 95 -1.13 14.10 -6.48
CA ILE A 95 0.24 14.33 -6.02
C ILE A 95 1.21 13.69 -7.00
N THR A 96 2.26 14.41 -7.36
CA THR A 96 3.32 13.89 -8.23
C THR A 96 4.13 12.82 -7.51
N GLY A 97 4.19 11.62 -8.09
CA GLY A 97 4.93 10.48 -7.56
C GLY A 97 5.90 9.87 -8.56
N ILE A 98 6.97 9.28 -8.06
CA ILE A 98 7.97 8.56 -8.86
C ILE A 98 8.08 7.13 -8.32
N VAL A 99 7.92 6.15 -9.20
CA VAL A 99 8.06 4.73 -8.87
C VAL A 99 9.34 4.19 -9.46
N TYR A 100 10.24 3.72 -8.61
CA TYR A 100 11.47 3.05 -8.99
C TYR A 100 11.24 1.54 -9.07
N MET A 101 11.64 0.93 -10.18
CA MET A 101 11.52 -0.51 -10.43
C MET A 101 12.81 -1.06 -11.03
N PRO A 102 13.15 -2.34 -10.79
CA PRO A 102 14.22 -3.01 -11.51
C PRO A 102 13.96 -3.05 -13.02
N ILE A 103 15.02 -2.99 -13.82
CA ILE A 103 14.93 -3.08 -15.29
C ILE A 103 14.19 -4.35 -15.75
N PRO A 104 14.42 -5.55 -15.17
CA PRO A 104 13.74 -6.78 -15.60
C PRO A 104 12.27 -6.86 -15.14
N THR A 105 11.67 -5.75 -14.66
CA THR A 105 10.25 -5.75 -14.29
C THR A 105 9.36 -6.05 -15.51
N PRO A 106 8.44 -7.04 -15.44
CA PRO A 106 7.56 -7.37 -16.54
C PRO A 106 6.71 -6.17 -16.99
N ASN A 107 6.59 -5.95 -18.29
CA ASN A 107 5.83 -4.84 -18.87
C ASN A 107 4.40 -4.74 -18.32
N GLN A 108 3.73 -5.88 -18.08
CA GLN A 108 2.40 -5.90 -17.49
C GLN A 108 2.34 -5.15 -16.15
N LYS A 109 3.35 -5.30 -15.29
CA LYS A 109 3.42 -4.60 -13.99
C LYS A 109 3.66 -3.11 -14.17
N VAL A 110 4.51 -2.74 -15.12
CA VAL A 110 4.78 -1.33 -15.47
C VAL A 110 3.49 -0.66 -15.96
N GLU A 111 2.78 -1.29 -16.88
CA GLU A 111 1.52 -0.77 -17.44
C GLU A 111 0.41 -0.67 -16.37
N GLN A 112 0.33 -1.60 -15.43
CA GLN A 112 -0.60 -1.50 -14.31
C GLN A 112 -0.33 -0.27 -13.43
N VAL A 113 0.93 0.04 -13.15
CA VAL A 113 1.28 1.23 -12.37
C VAL A 113 0.96 2.50 -13.13
N LYS A 114 1.23 2.55 -14.43
CA LYS A 114 0.82 3.67 -15.29
C LYS A 114 -0.70 3.86 -15.31
N MET A 115 -1.44 2.77 -15.45
CA MET A 115 -2.91 2.80 -15.45
C MET A 115 -3.47 3.38 -14.14
N PHE A 116 -2.95 2.97 -12.98
CA PHE A 116 -3.42 3.49 -11.70
C PHE A 116 -2.96 4.92 -11.42
N GLY A 117 -1.73 5.26 -11.82
CA GLY A 117 -1.12 6.57 -11.55
C GLY A 117 -1.56 7.68 -12.50
N GLY A 118 -2.03 7.33 -13.71
CA GLY A 118 -2.40 8.31 -14.74
C GLY A 118 -1.25 9.28 -15.04
N SER A 119 -1.56 10.56 -15.09
CA SER A 119 -0.57 11.64 -15.33
C SER A 119 0.24 12.03 -14.08
N TYR A 120 -0.11 11.50 -12.91
CA TYR A 120 0.52 11.87 -11.64
C TYR A 120 1.74 11.01 -11.29
N VAL A 121 2.00 9.93 -12.03
CA VAL A 121 3.10 9.02 -11.72
C VAL A 121 4.04 8.84 -12.89
N SER A 122 5.34 9.01 -12.64
CA SER A 122 6.42 8.59 -13.52
C SER A 122 7.10 7.33 -13.01
N ILE A 123 7.67 6.54 -13.94
CA ILE A 123 8.36 5.29 -13.62
C ILE A 123 9.82 5.39 -14.06
N VAL A 124 10.72 5.02 -13.17
CA VAL A 124 12.15 4.91 -13.42
C VAL A 124 12.56 3.45 -13.32
N LEU A 125 13.03 2.89 -14.44
CA LEU A 125 13.60 1.54 -14.46
C LEU A 125 15.10 1.65 -14.25
N VAL A 126 15.63 1.03 -13.17
CA VAL A 126 17.03 1.13 -12.80
C VAL A 126 17.48 -0.07 -11.96
N GLY A 127 18.70 -0.55 -12.23
CA GLY A 127 19.29 -1.72 -11.58
C GLY A 127 18.62 -3.03 -11.96
N ASP A 128 19.17 -4.12 -11.47
CA ASP A 128 18.71 -5.48 -11.77
C ASP A 128 17.85 -6.06 -10.64
N THR A 129 17.98 -5.51 -9.43
CA THR A 129 17.32 -5.99 -8.22
C THR A 129 16.42 -4.92 -7.59
N TYR A 130 15.58 -5.36 -6.65
CA TYR A 130 14.81 -4.45 -5.80
C TYR A 130 15.74 -3.50 -5.03
N ASP A 131 16.83 -4.02 -4.47
CA ASP A 131 17.75 -3.23 -3.65
C ASP A 131 18.43 -2.12 -4.47
N ASP A 132 18.81 -2.40 -5.72
CA ASP A 132 19.37 -1.39 -6.64
C ASP A 132 18.37 -0.26 -6.88
N SER A 133 17.11 -0.62 -7.19
CA SER A 133 16.07 0.38 -7.43
C SER A 133 15.71 1.17 -6.17
N GLN A 134 15.72 0.54 -5.00
CA GLN A 134 15.50 1.21 -3.73
C GLN A 134 16.65 2.18 -3.39
N GLN A 135 17.91 1.78 -3.59
CA GLN A 135 19.06 2.66 -3.37
C GLN A 135 19.02 3.90 -4.28
N ALA A 136 18.66 3.71 -5.55
CA ALA A 136 18.49 4.82 -6.49
C ALA A 136 17.36 5.75 -6.06
N ALA A 137 16.23 5.21 -5.60
CA ALA A 137 15.11 5.99 -5.07
C ALA A 137 15.51 6.82 -3.85
N LEU A 138 16.19 6.20 -2.88
CA LEU A 138 16.68 6.87 -1.67
C LEU A 138 17.72 7.95 -1.97
N ALA A 139 18.63 7.71 -2.92
CA ALA A 139 19.59 8.70 -3.39
C ALA A 139 18.88 9.92 -4.00
N HIS A 140 17.82 9.69 -4.80
CA HIS A 140 17.00 10.76 -5.36
C HIS A 140 16.28 11.54 -4.26
N CYS A 141 15.67 10.86 -3.30
CA CYS A 141 15.03 11.52 -2.15
C CYS A 141 16.01 12.43 -1.40
N LYS A 142 17.22 11.93 -1.14
CA LYS A 142 18.26 12.70 -0.44
C LYS A 142 18.72 13.93 -1.23
N LYS A 143 18.84 13.80 -2.55
CA LYS A 143 19.31 14.88 -3.44
C LYS A 143 18.30 16.01 -3.53
N ASP A 144 17.02 15.68 -3.74
CA ASP A 144 15.98 16.65 -4.11
C ASP A 144 14.99 16.91 -2.96
N GLY A 145 15.19 16.29 -1.81
CA GLY A 145 14.38 16.47 -0.61
C GLY A 145 12.97 15.88 -0.72
N LEU A 146 12.82 14.79 -1.50
CA LEU A 146 11.55 14.10 -1.72
C LEU A 146 11.23 13.17 -0.54
N ALA A 147 9.94 12.95 -0.27
CA ALA A 147 9.53 11.99 0.74
C ALA A 147 9.49 10.55 0.17
N PHE A 148 10.09 9.62 0.89
CA PHE A 148 10.07 8.19 0.54
C PHE A 148 8.89 7.49 1.21
N VAL A 149 8.03 6.85 0.42
CA VAL A 149 6.90 6.05 0.91
C VAL A 149 7.34 4.59 0.97
N HIS A 150 7.69 4.14 2.19
CA HIS A 150 8.21 2.80 2.43
C HIS A 150 7.14 1.72 2.21
N PRO A 151 7.46 0.55 1.61
CA PRO A 151 6.46 -0.49 1.30
C PRO A 151 5.89 -1.24 2.51
N PHE A 152 6.52 -1.15 3.69
CA PHE A 152 6.10 -1.88 4.90
C PHE A 152 6.65 -1.32 6.23
N ASP A 153 7.87 -0.80 6.29
CA ASP A 153 8.52 -0.35 7.54
C ASP A 153 8.35 1.16 7.75
N ASP A 154 7.11 1.58 7.94
CA ASP A 154 6.70 2.94 8.25
C ASP A 154 5.42 2.88 9.09
N VAL A 155 5.35 3.66 10.16
CA VAL A 155 4.23 3.61 11.12
C VAL A 155 2.90 3.92 10.45
N ASP A 156 2.84 4.95 9.61
CA ASP A 156 1.60 5.33 8.93
C ASP A 156 1.17 4.26 7.91
N VAL A 157 2.15 3.59 7.26
CA VAL A 157 1.88 2.43 6.39
C VAL A 157 1.33 1.27 7.22
N ILE A 158 1.96 0.94 8.35
CA ILE A 158 1.53 -0.16 9.22
C ILE A 158 0.13 0.11 9.78
N GLU A 159 -0.15 1.32 10.27
CA GLU A 159 -1.47 1.71 10.80
C GLU A 159 -2.55 1.66 9.72
N GLY A 160 -2.23 2.05 8.46
CA GLY A 160 -3.12 1.86 7.32
C GLY A 160 -3.44 0.40 7.05
N GLN A 161 -2.44 -0.49 7.05
CA GLN A 161 -2.66 -1.93 6.88
C GLN A 161 -3.43 -2.56 8.04
N ALA A 162 -3.23 -2.06 9.25
CA ALA A 162 -3.87 -2.57 10.47
C ALA A 162 -5.41 -2.34 10.49
N THR A 163 -5.94 -1.49 9.61
CA THR A 163 -7.40 -1.33 9.44
C THR A 163 -8.08 -2.65 9.05
N ILE A 164 -7.35 -3.56 8.40
CA ILE A 164 -7.85 -4.93 8.12
C ILE A 164 -8.20 -5.67 9.41
N ALA A 165 -7.38 -5.53 10.46
CA ALA A 165 -7.65 -6.19 11.74
C ALA A 165 -8.92 -5.65 12.39
N ILE A 166 -9.22 -4.35 12.28
CA ILE A 166 -10.46 -3.76 12.78
C ILE A 166 -11.66 -4.37 12.05
N GLU A 167 -11.63 -4.38 10.72
CA GLU A 167 -12.68 -5.00 9.91
C GLU A 167 -12.85 -6.49 10.19
N LEU A 168 -11.75 -7.23 10.41
CA LEU A 168 -11.79 -8.65 10.75
C LEU A 168 -12.53 -8.88 12.08
N ILE A 169 -12.23 -8.10 13.12
CA ILE A 169 -12.87 -8.20 14.44
C ILE A 169 -14.37 -7.89 14.32
N GLU A 170 -14.76 -6.89 13.54
CA GLU A 170 -16.16 -6.51 13.34
C GLU A 170 -16.94 -7.54 12.52
N GLN A 171 -16.31 -8.13 11.49
CA GLN A 171 -16.95 -9.10 10.60
C GLN A 171 -16.97 -10.52 11.16
N ALA A 172 -16.06 -10.85 12.06
CA ALA A 172 -15.99 -12.18 12.66
C ALA A 172 -17.16 -12.40 13.64
N LYS A 173 -18.03 -13.36 13.32
CA LYS A 173 -19.17 -13.73 14.18
C LYS A 173 -18.76 -14.51 15.43
N LYS A 174 -17.54 -14.99 15.47
CA LYS A 174 -16.92 -15.77 16.56
C LYS A 174 -15.47 -15.36 16.69
N PRO A 175 -14.84 -15.56 17.86
CA PRO A 175 -13.40 -15.39 17.99
C PRO A 175 -12.64 -16.18 16.94
N LEU A 176 -11.58 -15.58 16.41
CA LEU A 176 -10.65 -16.23 15.49
C LEU A 176 -9.51 -16.84 16.32
N ASP A 177 -9.06 -18.04 15.94
CA ASP A 177 -7.95 -18.72 16.63
C ASP A 177 -6.60 -18.23 16.13
N TYR A 178 -6.53 -17.84 14.85
CA TYR A 178 -5.34 -17.33 14.15
C TYR A 178 -5.71 -16.20 13.18
#